data_3d9b13dcfd2e1d87f316534488452ccd
#
_entry.id   3d9b13dcfd2e1d87f316534488452ccd
#
_cell.length_a   1.000
_cell.length_b   1.000
_cell.length_c   1.000
_cell.angle_alpha   90.00
_cell.angle_beta   90.00
_cell.angle_gamma   90.00
#
_symmetry.space_group_name_H-M   'P 1'
#
loop_
_entity.id
_entity.type
_entity.pdbx_description
1 polymer ?
#
loop_
_entity_poly.entity_id
_entity_poly.type
_entity_poly.pdbx_seq_one_letter_code
_entity_poly.pdbx_strand_id
1 'polypeptide(L)'
;MVDVNLPSFSLLERDRRYEAVRREMAARGIDCLIAPQNTGEWDACQPDARYLTSIGGGGTAVAAILPIEGSPIAIIRDARRTEFWKRAQDWVTEVRGTVGGRWGEALVGAVRDLGCVRGRIGVAGLGDVLRFPDGTVIHGEFTALREALPDVTFVNATDFMHDIRMIKSAEEVAMIERAQRCADAISEAIFATARPGMTEHEVYAEMMAAHIRNGGEVPAMLLIGIGEAPNQTHLLPTMRELKPSDILICESEVKYGGYMAQSIEAI
;
A
#
# COMPACT_ATOMS: atom_id res chain seq x y z
N MET A 1 -27.23 -8.57 -1.08
CA MET A 1 -26.03 -7.80 -0.70
C MET A 1 -24.84 -8.68 -0.99
N VAL A 2 -23.86 -8.22 -1.74
CA VAL A 2 -22.61 -8.97 -1.90
C VAL A 2 -21.87 -8.87 -0.58
N ASP A 3 -21.59 -10.01 0.03
CA ASP A 3 -20.78 -10.08 1.25
C ASP A 3 -19.34 -9.73 0.86
N VAL A 4 -18.87 -8.56 1.29
CA VAL A 4 -17.54 -8.06 0.92
C VAL A 4 -16.58 -8.49 2.02
N ASN A 5 -16.04 -9.70 1.88
CA ASN A 5 -15.08 -10.25 2.85
C ASN A 5 -13.65 -9.88 2.44
N LEU A 6 -13.26 -8.62 2.69
CA LEU A 6 -11.89 -8.17 2.52
C LEU A 6 -11.09 -8.39 3.82
N PRO A 7 -9.76 -8.60 3.72
CA PRO A 7 -8.89 -8.56 4.89
C PRO A 7 -9.08 -7.25 5.65
N SER A 8 -9.44 -7.33 6.92
CA SER A 8 -9.74 -6.17 7.75
C SER A 8 -9.09 -6.30 9.12
N PHE A 9 -8.96 -5.17 9.78
CA PHE A 9 -8.48 -5.05 11.16
C PHE A 9 -9.63 -4.65 12.07
N SER A 10 -9.52 -4.97 13.35
CA SER A 10 -10.51 -4.58 14.35
C SER A 10 -10.59 -3.06 14.55
N LEU A 11 -11.69 -2.60 15.14
CA LEU A 11 -11.82 -1.20 15.57
C LEU A 11 -10.83 -0.86 16.69
N LEU A 12 -10.40 -1.82 17.51
CA LEU A 12 -9.36 -1.63 18.52
C LEU A 12 -8.00 -1.31 17.87
N GLU A 13 -7.68 -1.99 16.77
CA GLU A 13 -6.47 -1.71 16.01
C GLU A 13 -6.54 -0.33 15.35
N ARG A 14 -7.68 0.06 14.80
CA ARG A 14 -7.92 1.43 14.31
C ARG A 14 -7.63 2.47 15.38
N ASP A 15 -8.24 2.30 16.55
CA ASP A 15 -8.14 3.26 17.64
C ASP A 15 -6.69 3.36 18.16
N ARG A 16 -5.99 2.24 18.27
CA ARG A 16 -4.55 2.19 18.57
C ARG A 16 -3.73 3.01 17.56
N ARG A 17 -4.00 2.86 16.27
CA ARG A 17 -3.29 3.60 15.22
C ARG A 17 -3.57 5.09 15.30
N TYR A 18 -4.83 5.48 15.43
CA TYR A 18 -5.21 6.89 15.53
C TYR A 18 -4.63 7.55 16.78
N GLU A 19 -4.65 6.86 17.91
CA GLU A 19 -4.04 7.34 19.15
C GLU A 19 -2.52 7.55 18.99
N ALA A 20 -1.82 6.57 18.42
CA ALA A 20 -0.38 6.68 18.19
C ALA A 20 -0.04 7.87 17.27
N VAL A 21 -0.75 8.01 16.15
CA VAL A 21 -0.54 9.10 15.19
C VAL A 21 -0.87 10.46 15.82
N ARG A 22 -2.00 10.58 16.52
CA ARG A 22 -2.41 11.84 17.17
C ARG A 22 -1.46 12.25 18.29
N ARG A 23 -0.91 11.31 19.04
CA ARG A 23 0.12 11.60 20.04
C ARG A 23 1.35 12.25 19.39
N GLU A 24 1.82 11.73 18.27
CA GLU A 24 2.95 12.30 17.55
C GLU A 24 2.61 13.64 16.88
N MET A 25 1.37 13.80 16.37
CA MET A 25 0.87 15.07 15.88
C MET A 25 0.87 16.13 16.99
N ALA A 26 0.32 15.81 18.16
CA ALA A 26 0.27 16.72 19.30
C ALA A 26 1.68 17.14 19.77
N ALA A 27 2.61 16.19 19.85
CA ALA A 27 4.01 16.47 20.23
C ALA A 27 4.72 17.45 19.26
N ARG A 28 4.26 17.52 18.00
CA ARG A 28 4.82 18.38 16.95
C ARG A 28 3.96 19.61 16.63
N GLY A 29 2.85 19.80 17.33
CA GLY A 29 1.89 20.87 17.08
C GLY A 29 1.26 20.77 15.67
N ILE A 30 0.95 19.56 15.22
CA ILE A 30 0.30 19.28 13.94
C ILE A 30 -1.21 19.15 14.18
N ASP A 31 -1.99 19.99 13.51
CA ASP A 31 -3.44 20.05 13.67
C ASP A 31 -4.15 19.02 12.77
N CYS A 32 -3.54 18.67 11.65
CA CYS A 32 -4.10 17.75 10.68
C CYS A 32 -2.97 16.99 9.97
N LEU A 33 -3.17 15.72 9.69
CA LEU A 33 -2.28 14.89 8.89
C LEU A 33 -2.93 14.57 7.55
N ILE A 34 -2.20 14.77 6.47
CA ILE A 34 -2.53 14.28 5.14
C ILE A 34 -1.59 13.13 4.79
N ALA A 35 -2.15 11.97 4.48
CA ALA A 35 -1.48 10.89 3.77
C ALA A 35 -2.00 10.91 2.33
N PRO A 36 -1.32 11.60 1.39
CA PRO A 36 -1.78 11.74 0.03
C PRO A 36 -1.72 10.42 -0.72
N GLN A 37 -2.46 10.34 -1.80
CA GLN A 37 -2.27 9.28 -2.77
C GLN A 37 -0.86 9.42 -3.35
N ASN A 38 -0.13 8.33 -3.36
CA ASN A 38 1.19 8.26 -3.95
C ASN A 38 1.29 7.11 -4.95
N THR A 39 2.35 7.10 -5.72
CA THR A 39 2.64 6.09 -6.73
C THR A 39 3.87 5.26 -6.36
N GLY A 40 4.09 5.02 -5.07
CA GLY A 40 5.23 4.25 -4.58
C GLY A 40 5.44 2.99 -5.41
N GLU A 41 6.65 2.79 -5.92
CA GLU A 41 6.97 1.81 -6.94
C GLU A 41 6.66 0.38 -6.49
N TRP A 42 7.02 0.05 -5.25
CA TRP A 42 6.98 -1.32 -4.75
C TRP A 42 5.60 -1.85 -4.44
N ASP A 43 4.66 -1.03 -4.14
CA ASP A 43 3.35 -1.52 -3.80
C ASP A 43 2.19 -0.72 -4.39
N ALA A 44 2.42 0.43 -4.99
CA ALA A 44 1.37 1.36 -5.44
C ALA A 44 0.20 1.50 -4.43
N CYS A 45 0.45 1.23 -3.15
CA CYS A 45 -0.57 0.96 -2.14
C CYS A 45 -0.75 2.09 -1.16
N GLN A 46 -0.01 3.18 -1.26
CA GLN A 46 -0.07 4.30 -0.35
C GLN A 46 -0.14 3.81 1.12
N PRO A 47 0.95 3.25 1.65
CA PRO A 47 0.92 2.54 2.93
C PRO A 47 0.36 3.38 4.07
N ASP A 48 0.65 4.70 4.12
CA ASP A 48 0.15 5.58 5.16
C ASP A 48 -1.36 5.81 5.07
N ALA A 49 -1.88 6.03 3.85
CA ALA A 49 -3.31 6.23 3.65
C ALA A 49 -4.09 4.94 3.96
N ARG A 50 -3.60 3.76 3.52
CA ARG A 50 -4.20 2.47 3.83
C ARG A 50 -4.12 2.15 5.32
N TYR A 51 -3.01 2.48 5.97
CA TYR A 51 -2.81 2.33 7.42
C TYR A 51 -3.87 3.08 8.23
N LEU A 52 -4.28 4.25 7.76
CA LEU A 52 -5.27 5.10 8.42
C LEU A 52 -6.72 4.80 8.04
N THR A 53 -6.98 4.14 6.90
CA THR A 53 -8.36 4.01 6.38
C THR A 53 -8.82 2.58 6.20
N SER A 54 -7.90 1.60 6.23
CA SER A 54 -8.18 0.21 5.81
C SER A 54 -8.71 0.08 4.36
N ILE A 55 -8.60 1.14 3.55
CA ILE A 55 -9.00 1.17 2.14
C ILE A 55 -7.78 0.90 1.27
N GLY A 56 -7.88 -0.06 0.36
CA GLY A 56 -6.80 -0.38 -0.57
C GLY A 56 -6.97 -1.73 -1.25
N GLY A 57 -5.99 -2.13 -2.03
CA GLY A 57 -6.01 -3.35 -2.83
C GLY A 57 -6.76 -3.20 -4.15
N GLY A 58 -6.57 -4.16 -5.06
CA GLY A 58 -7.26 -4.17 -6.36
C GLY A 58 -7.03 -2.92 -7.22
N GLY A 59 -5.88 -2.26 -7.09
CA GLY A 59 -5.57 -1.01 -7.80
C GLY A 59 -6.32 0.22 -7.26
N THR A 60 -6.89 0.16 -6.07
CA THR A 60 -7.57 1.30 -5.45
C THR A 60 -6.57 2.31 -4.93
N ALA A 61 -6.55 3.50 -5.53
CA ALA A 61 -5.83 4.64 -5.00
C ALA A 61 -6.66 5.33 -3.90
N VAL A 62 -6.02 5.68 -2.79
CA VAL A 62 -6.64 6.31 -1.63
C VAL A 62 -5.73 7.37 -1.02
N ALA A 63 -6.31 8.45 -0.52
CA ALA A 63 -5.66 9.41 0.36
C ALA A 63 -6.45 9.48 1.67
N ALA A 64 -5.78 9.83 2.76
CA ALA A 64 -6.40 10.00 4.07
C ALA A 64 -6.10 11.38 4.63
N ILE A 65 -7.10 11.98 5.28
CA ILE A 65 -6.94 13.19 6.07
C ILE A 65 -7.38 12.86 7.49
N LEU A 66 -6.47 12.96 8.45
CA LEU A 66 -6.73 12.71 9.86
C LEU A 66 -6.57 14.00 10.65
N PRO A 67 -7.65 14.60 11.15
CA PRO A 67 -7.56 15.75 12.06
C PRO A 67 -7.05 15.30 13.44
N ILE A 68 -6.46 16.22 14.21
CA ILE A 68 -6.03 15.95 15.59
C ILE A 68 -7.19 15.48 16.46
N GLU A 69 -8.39 15.99 16.20
CA GLU A 69 -9.66 15.57 16.82
C GLU A 69 -10.72 15.31 15.76
N GLY A 70 -11.65 14.39 16.05
CA GLY A 70 -12.73 14.05 15.12
C GLY A 70 -12.43 12.86 14.22
N SER A 71 -13.24 12.65 13.19
CA SER A 71 -13.17 11.51 12.29
C SER A 71 -12.31 11.81 11.06
N PRO A 72 -11.55 10.82 10.55
CA PRO A 72 -10.82 10.99 9.31
C PRO A 72 -11.74 11.03 8.10
N ILE A 73 -11.21 11.59 7.00
CA ILE A 73 -11.82 11.52 5.68
C ILE A 73 -10.92 10.68 4.78
N ALA A 74 -11.50 9.71 4.09
CA ALA A 74 -10.83 9.00 3.02
C ALA A 74 -11.24 9.57 1.66
N ILE A 75 -10.28 9.72 0.76
CA ILE A 75 -10.54 10.13 -0.62
C ILE A 75 -10.08 9.00 -1.54
N ILE A 76 -10.94 8.55 -2.45
CA ILE A 76 -10.64 7.55 -3.45
C ILE A 76 -10.74 8.15 -4.87
N ARG A 77 -10.12 7.52 -5.84
CA ARG A 77 -10.12 8.03 -7.21
C ARG A 77 -11.51 8.08 -7.84
N ASP A 78 -12.31 7.04 -7.66
CA ASP A 78 -13.59 6.87 -8.35
C ASP A 78 -14.77 7.08 -7.37
N ALA A 79 -15.46 8.20 -7.51
CA ALA A 79 -16.62 8.55 -6.69
C ALA A 79 -17.74 7.49 -6.75
N ARG A 80 -17.86 6.70 -7.82
CA ARG A 80 -18.85 5.64 -7.95
C ARG A 80 -18.61 4.45 -7.00
N ARG A 81 -17.40 4.35 -6.42
CA ARG A 81 -17.02 3.31 -5.48
C ARG A 81 -17.12 3.72 -4.01
N THR A 82 -17.57 4.94 -3.71
CA THR A 82 -17.66 5.42 -2.33
C THR A 82 -18.58 4.55 -1.49
N GLU A 83 -19.76 4.20 -1.98
CA GLU A 83 -20.71 3.34 -1.29
C GLU A 83 -20.24 1.90 -1.11
N PHE A 84 -19.41 1.40 -2.03
CA PHE A 84 -18.75 0.12 -1.85
C PHE A 84 -17.78 0.18 -0.66
N TRP A 85 -16.89 1.20 -0.62
CA TRP A 85 -15.90 1.31 0.44
C TRP A 85 -16.48 1.63 1.81
N LYS A 86 -17.59 2.38 1.90
CA LYS A 86 -18.32 2.58 3.15
C LYS A 86 -18.87 1.28 3.75
N ARG A 87 -19.11 0.25 2.91
CA ARG A 87 -19.58 -1.06 3.34
C ARG A 87 -18.47 -2.10 3.52
N ALA A 88 -17.36 -1.90 2.83
CA ALA A 88 -16.26 -2.85 2.80
C ALA A 88 -15.29 -2.70 3.99
N GLN A 89 -15.38 -1.61 4.72
CA GLN A 89 -14.61 -1.33 5.92
C GLN A 89 -15.47 -0.50 6.90
N ASP A 90 -15.14 -0.52 8.17
CA ASP A 90 -15.85 0.15 9.25
C ASP A 90 -15.03 1.24 9.98
N TRP A 91 -13.84 1.53 9.45
CA TRP A 91 -12.88 2.47 10.05
C TRP A 91 -13.22 3.93 9.77
N VAL A 92 -13.63 4.21 8.53
CA VAL A 92 -13.88 5.56 8.05
C VAL A 92 -15.31 5.67 7.52
N THR A 93 -16.09 6.51 8.13
CA THR A 93 -17.49 6.74 7.75
C THR A 93 -17.62 7.68 6.56
N GLU A 94 -16.69 8.63 6.42
CA GLU A 94 -16.68 9.58 5.33
C GLU A 94 -15.69 9.20 4.23
N VAL A 95 -16.22 8.65 3.15
CA VAL A 95 -15.46 8.29 1.96
C VAL A 95 -15.93 9.16 0.81
N ARG A 96 -15.00 9.92 0.22
CA ARG A 96 -15.23 10.83 -0.91
C ARG A 96 -14.55 10.31 -2.16
N GLY A 97 -15.02 10.73 -3.32
CA GLY A 97 -14.35 10.49 -4.60
C GLY A 97 -13.77 11.76 -5.19
N THR A 98 -12.71 11.61 -5.98
CA THR A 98 -12.23 12.73 -6.79
C THR A 98 -13.18 13.01 -7.95
N VAL A 99 -13.17 14.25 -8.45
CA VAL A 99 -13.82 14.62 -9.71
C VAL A 99 -12.75 14.66 -10.79
N GLY A 100 -12.87 13.82 -11.82
CA GLY A 100 -11.91 13.76 -12.91
C GLY A 100 -10.48 13.38 -12.51
N GLY A 101 -10.29 12.73 -11.37
CA GLY A 101 -8.96 12.37 -10.87
C GLY A 101 -8.16 13.53 -10.25
N ARG A 102 -8.82 14.63 -9.91
CA ARG A 102 -8.18 15.83 -9.34
C ARG A 102 -8.01 15.69 -7.82
N TRP A 103 -6.94 15.05 -7.44
CA TRP A 103 -6.63 14.78 -6.04
C TRP A 103 -6.39 16.04 -5.21
N GLY A 104 -5.63 17.00 -5.74
CA GLY A 104 -5.34 18.25 -5.04
C GLY A 104 -6.60 19.02 -4.66
N GLU A 105 -7.57 19.15 -5.58
CA GLU A 105 -8.86 19.80 -5.31
C GLU A 105 -9.66 19.05 -4.23
N ALA A 106 -9.66 17.71 -4.29
CA ALA A 106 -10.37 16.89 -3.31
C ALA A 106 -9.74 16.97 -1.91
N LEU A 107 -8.41 16.99 -1.83
CA LEU A 107 -7.67 17.20 -0.58
C LEU A 107 -7.97 18.57 0.02
N VAL A 108 -7.88 19.63 -0.80
CA VAL A 108 -8.21 21.01 -0.37
C VAL A 108 -9.64 21.09 0.17
N GLY A 109 -10.61 20.51 -0.54
CA GLY A 109 -12.00 20.48 -0.11
C GLY A 109 -12.16 19.81 1.26
N ALA A 110 -11.56 18.63 1.44
CA ALA A 110 -11.64 17.91 2.69
C ALA A 110 -10.96 18.65 3.86
N VAL A 111 -9.80 19.25 3.64
CA VAL A 111 -9.10 20.07 4.65
C VAL A 111 -9.96 21.28 5.08
N ARG A 112 -10.63 21.93 4.13
CA ARG A 112 -11.54 23.06 4.42
C ARG A 112 -12.74 22.62 5.23
N ASP A 113 -13.37 21.52 4.90
CA ASP A 113 -14.54 20.99 5.60
C ASP A 113 -14.20 20.55 7.03
N LEU A 114 -12.96 20.10 7.28
CA LEU A 114 -12.45 19.83 8.62
C LEU A 114 -12.04 21.09 9.41
N GLY A 115 -12.10 22.27 8.78
CA GLY A 115 -11.69 23.53 9.40
C GLY A 115 -10.18 23.71 9.57
N CYS A 116 -9.36 22.82 8.99
CA CYS A 116 -7.90 22.83 9.11
C CYS A 116 -7.25 23.83 8.12
N VAL A 117 -7.81 25.03 7.99
CA VAL A 117 -7.37 26.05 7.01
C VAL A 117 -6.26 26.97 7.53
N ARG A 118 -5.81 26.75 8.77
CA ARG A 118 -4.74 27.49 9.45
C ARG A 118 -3.93 26.51 10.29
N GLY A 119 -2.77 26.96 10.79
CA GLY A 119 -1.92 26.15 11.65
C GLY A 119 -0.99 25.23 10.89
N ARG A 120 -0.74 24.04 11.41
CA ARG A 120 0.26 23.11 10.86
C ARG A 120 -0.38 21.85 10.33
N ILE A 121 -0.11 21.55 9.08
CA ILE A 121 -0.55 20.28 8.44
C ILE A 121 0.67 19.42 8.14
N GLY A 122 0.69 18.23 8.74
CA GLY A 122 1.67 17.21 8.40
C GLY A 122 1.32 16.54 7.07
N VAL A 123 2.31 16.31 6.22
CA VAL A 123 2.14 15.57 4.96
C VAL A 123 3.09 14.39 4.94
N ALA A 124 2.54 13.19 4.91
CA ALA A 124 3.32 11.95 4.78
C ALA A 124 3.86 11.81 3.35
N GLY A 125 5.10 11.36 3.23
CA GLY A 125 5.77 11.22 1.93
C GLY A 125 6.35 12.51 1.35
N LEU A 126 6.35 13.61 2.12
CA LEU A 126 6.93 14.89 1.68
C LEU A 126 8.46 14.89 1.72
N GLY A 127 9.07 14.06 2.55
CA GLY A 127 10.52 13.90 2.68
C GLY A 127 10.92 12.44 2.50
N ASP A 128 12.15 12.12 2.88
CA ASP A 128 12.78 10.81 2.69
C ASP A 128 11.84 9.64 2.99
N VAL A 129 11.44 8.95 1.93
CA VAL A 129 10.79 7.63 1.99
C VAL A 129 11.84 6.59 1.59
N LEU A 130 11.83 5.44 2.21
CA LEU A 130 12.75 4.36 1.85
C LEU A 130 12.74 4.12 0.33
N ARG A 131 13.90 4.22 -0.31
CA ARG A 131 14.13 4.15 -1.76
C ARG A 131 13.63 5.37 -2.57
N PHE A 132 13.00 6.36 -1.94
CA PHE A 132 12.55 7.60 -2.57
C PHE A 132 12.99 8.81 -1.76
N PRO A 133 14.29 9.15 -1.79
CA PRO A 133 14.83 10.25 -0.97
C PRO A 133 14.22 11.62 -1.29
N ASP A 134 13.69 11.78 -2.49
CA ASP A 134 13.01 13.02 -2.92
C ASP A 134 11.53 13.06 -2.49
N GLY A 135 11.05 12.05 -1.76
CA GLY A 135 9.65 11.91 -1.37
C GLY A 135 8.75 11.30 -2.45
N THR A 136 7.48 11.15 -2.10
CA THR A 136 6.48 10.48 -2.96
C THR A 136 5.23 11.32 -3.21
N VAL A 137 5.18 12.55 -2.72
CA VAL A 137 4.02 13.43 -2.91
C VAL A 137 4.00 13.97 -4.34
N ILE A 138 2.86 13.84 -5.02
CA ILE A 138 2.70 14.32 -6.38
C ILE A 138 2.75 15.84 -6.40
N HIS A 139 3.62 16.42 -7.24
CA HIS A 139 3.83 17.85 -7.32
C HIS A 139 2.52 18.65 -7.46
N GLY A 140 1.63 18.25 -8.36
CA GLY A 140 0.36 18.97 -8.60
C GLY A 140 -0.59 18.95 -7.39
N GLU A 141 -0.58 17.87 -6.60
CA GLU A 141 -1.36 17.78 -5.37
C GLU A 141 -0.84 18.74 -4.31
N PHE A 142 0.46 18.76 -4.10
CA PHE A 142 1.09 19.65 -3.13
C PHE A 142 1.00 21.12 -3.53
N THR A 143 1.14 21.42 -4.81
CA THR A 143 0.93 22.76 -5.34
C THR A 143 -0.49 23.25 -5.08
N ALA A 144 -1.50 22.44 -5.38
CA ALA A 144 -2.90 22.79 -5.11
C ALA A 144 -3.16 23.06 -3.62
N LEU A 145 -2.60 22.25 -2.72
CA LEU A 145 -2.69 22.48 -1.28
C LEU A 145 -2.07 23.82 -0.87
N ARG A 146 -0.85 24.11 -1.32
CA ARG A 146 -0.14 25.35 -0.97
C ARG A 146 -0.82 26.60 -1.49
N GLU A 147 -1.32 26.57 -2.71
CA GLU A 147 -2.00 27.73 -3.32
C GLU A 147 -3.37 27.99 -2.69
N ALA A 148 -4.11 26.92 -2.35
CA ALA A 148 -5.47 27.07 -1.83
C ALA A 148 -5.53 27.30 -0.32
N LEU A 149 -4.45 27.04 0.43
CA LEU A 149 -4.35 27.13 1.89
C LEU A 149 -3.13 27.98 2.31
N PRO A 150 -3.11 29.28 1.98
CA PRO A 150 -1.94 30.14 2.20
C PRO A 150 -1.60 30.37 3.68
N ASP A 151 -2.57 30.22 4.58
CA ASP A 151 -2.39 30.40 6.03
C ASP A 151 -1.94 29.11 6.75
N VAL A 152 -1.70 28.03 6.00
CA VAL A 152 -1.24 26.74 6.52
C VAL A 152 0.27 26.59 6.39
N THR A 153 0.92 26.13 7.46
CA THR A 153 2.30 25.66 7.42
C THR A 153 2.34 24.17 7.16
N PHE A 154 2.77 23.76 5.98
CA PHE A 154 2.98 22.35 5.67
C PHE A 154 4.31 21.85 6.21
N VAL A 155 4.30 20.70 6.88
CA VAL A 155 5.50 20.09 7.48
C VAL A 155 5.60 18.62 7.06
N ASN A 156 6.84 18.11 7.00
CA ASN A 156 7.06 16.69 6.74
C ASN A 156 6.57 15.82 7.91
N ALA A 157 5.78 14.80 7.59
CA ALA A 157 5.26 13.84 8.56
C ALA A 157 5.76 12.40 8.27
N THR A 158 6.68 12.24 7.33
CA THR A 158 7.14 10.92 6.86
C THR A 158 7.79 10.13 7.98
N ASP A 159 8.72 10.75 8.71
CA ASP A 159 9.55 10.06 9.72
C ASP A 159 8.69 9.44 10.82
N PHE A 160 7.83 10.22 11.45
CA PHE A 160 7.02 9.68 12.54
C PHE A 160 5.97 8.67 12.07
N MET A 161 5.47 8.79 10.84
CA MET A 161 4.58 7.78 10.25
C MET A 161 5.34 6.47 10.02
N HIS A 162 6.60 6.53 9.59
CA HIS A 162 7.47 5.36 9.47
C HIS A 162 7.73 4.74 10.84
N ASP A 163 8.10 5.53 11.85
CA ASP A 163 8.38 5.04 13.20
C ASP A 163 7.18 4.31 13.80
N ILE A 164 5.98 4.87 13.67
CA ILE A 164 4.75 4.23 14.14
C ILE A 164 4.51 2.90 13.42
N ARG A 165 4.66 2.86 12.09
CA ARG A 165 4.42 1.67 11.28
C ARG A 165 5.50 0.61 11.43
N MET A 166 6.71 0.95 11.86
CA MET A 166 7.76 -0.03 12.15
C MET A 166 7.39 -0.99 13.28
N ILE A 167 6.67 -0.52 14.27
CA ILE A 167 6.24 -1.36 15.42
C ILE A 167 4.89 -2.00 15.11
N LYS A 168 4.90 -3.29 14.81
CA LYS A 168 3.71 -4.04 14.39
C LYS A 168 2.87 -4.48 15.59
N SER A 169 1.55 -4.38 15.45
CA SER A 169 0.61 -5.02 16.37
C SER A 169 0.50 -6.53 16.10
N ALA A 170 -0.17 -7.25 17.00
CA ALA A 170 -0.45 -8.66 16.78
C ALA A 170 -1.34 -8.90 15.52
N GLU A 171 -2.30 -8.01 15.25
CA GLU A 171 -3.14 -8.09 14.05
C GLU A 171 -2.30 -7.84 12.78
N GLU A 172 -1.35 -6.90 12.82
CA GLU A 172 -0.44 -6.65 11.70
C GLU A 172 0.49 -7.84 11.45
N VAL A 173 1.00 -8.47 12.51
CA VAL A 173 1.80 -9.70 12.39
C VAL A 173 0.99 -10.82 11.74
N ALA A 174 -0.28 -10.99 12.13
CA ALA A 174 -1.15 -11.99 11.51
C ALA A 174 -1.36 -11.75 10.01
N MET A 175 -1.42 -10.49 9.55
CA MET A 175 -1.47 -10.17 8.11
C MET A 175 -0.16 -10.52 7.39
N ILE A 176 0.99 -10.28 8.04
CA ILE A 176 2.31 -10.66 7.50
C ILE A 176 2.41 -12.19 7.39
N GLU A 177 1.95 -12.93 8.40
CA GLU A 177 1.90 -14.40 8.35
C GLU A 177 1.00 -14.91 7.21
N ARG A 178 -0.12 -14.23 6.94
CA ARG A 178 -0.97 -14.56 5.79
C ARG A 178 -0.28 -14.26 4.46
N ALA A 179 0.45 -13.16 4.36
CA ALA A 179 1.26 -12.87 3.20
C ALA A 179 2.35 -13.95 3.00
N GLN A 180 3.03 -14.37 4.10
CA GLN A 180 4.04 -15.43 4.02
C GLN A 180 3.47 -16.74 3.47
N ARG A 181 2.26 -17.15 3.87
CA ARG A 181 1.60 -18.34 3.30
C ARG A 181 1.38 -18.24 1.79
N CYS A 182 1.17 -17.02 1.26
CA CYS A 182 1.11 -16.82 -0.19
C CYS A 182 2.48 -17.02 -0.85
N ALA A 183 3.58 -16.62 -0.20
CA ALA A 183 4.93 -16.88 -0.66
C ALA A 183 5.27 -18.37 -0.63
N ASP A 184 4.95 -19.05 0.47
CA ASP A 184 5.14 -20.51 0.61
C ASP A 184 4.40 -21.27 -0.50
N ALA A 185 3.16 -20.86 -0.81
CA ALA A 185 2.39 -21.48 -1.89
C ALA A 185 3.01 -21.27 -3.29
N ILE A 186 3.71 -20.16 -3.52
CA ILE A 186 4.49 -19.96 -4.74
C ILE A 186 5.64 -20.96 -4.81
N SER A 187 6.42 -21.08 -3.73
CA SER A 187 7.54 -22.02 -3.66
C SER A 187 7.07 -23.45 -3.89
N GLU A 188 6.00 -23.87 -3.22
CA GLU A 188 5.38 -25.20 -3.40
C GLU A 188 4.93 -25.43 -4.87
N ALA A 189 4.32 -24.41 -5.50
CA ALA A 189 3.88 -24.51 -6.89
C ALA A 189 5.06 -24.69 -7.85
N ILE A 190 6.17 -23.97 -7.63
CA ILE A 190 7.38 -24.12 -8.45
C ILE A 190 7.94 -25.53 -8.30
N PHE A 191 8.13 -26.04 -7.09
CA PHE A 191 8.59 -27.39 -6.84
C PHE A 191 7.71 -28.47 -7.47
N ALA A 192 6.40 -28.24 -7.49
CA ALA A 192 5.44 -29.19 -8.04
C ALA A 192 5.37 -29.19 -9.58
N THR A 193 5.64 -28.05 -10.21
CA THR A 193 5.31 -27.85 -11.64
C THR A 193 6.55 -27.64 -12.53
N ALA A 194 7.60 -26.98 -12.03
CA ALA A 194 8.76 -26.65 -12.86
C ALA A 194 9.46 -27.91 -13.36
N ARG A 195 9.63 -28.03 -14.69
CA ARG A 195 10.27 -29.16 -15.35
C ARG A 195 10.91 -28.72 -16.67
N PRO A 196 11.91 -29.44 -17.17
CA PRO A 196 12.50 -29.17 -18.48
C PRO A 196 11.45 -29.09 -19.58
N GLY A 197 11.60 -28.11 -20.46
CA GLY A 197 10.68 -27.78 -21.55
C GLY A 197 9.61 -26.72 -21.22
N MET A 198 9.42 -26.38 -19.95
CA MET A 198 8.60 -25.22 -19.60
C MET A 198 9.37 -23.94 -19.83
N THR A 199 8.67 -22.91 -20.29
CA THR A 199 9.20 -21.54 -20.40
C THR A 199 9.17 -20.80 -19.06
N GLU A 200 9.97 -19.76 -18.91
CA GLU A 200 9.88 -18.86 -17.74
C GLU A 200 8.46 -18.27 -17.58
N HIS A 201 7.77 -17.95 -18.69
CA HIS A 201 6.39 -17.47 -18.65
C HIS A 201 5.41 -18.50 -18.06
N GLU A 202 5.58 -19.78 -18.42
CA GLU A 202 4.72 -20.84 -17.88
C GLU A 202 4.94 -21.05 -16.39
N VAL A 203 6.21 -21.06 -15.93
CA VAL A 203 6.51 -21.13 -14.51
C VAL A 203 5.97 -19.89 -13.76
N TYR A 204 6.20 -18.72 -14.32
CA TYR A 204 5.67 -17.46 -13.75
C TYR A 204 4.15 -17.45 -13.62
N ALA A 205 3.45 -18.03 -14.61
CA ALA A 205 1.99 -18.14 -14.56
C ALA A 205 1.53 -19.03 -13.38
N GLU A 206 2.24 -20.14 -13.11
CA GLU A 206 1.93 -20.99 -11.95
C GLU A 206 2.23 -20.28 -10.62
N MET A 207 3.32 -19.53 -10.54
CA MET A 207 3.64 -18.69 -9.37
C MET A 207 2.50 -17.69 -9.08
N MET A 208 2.07 -16.96 -10.11
CA MET A 208 1.00 -15.98 -10.00
C MET A 208 -0.33 -16.66 -9.61
N ALA A 209 -0.65 -17.79 -10.22
CA ALA A 209 -1.86 -18.53 -9.93
C ALA A 209 -1.89 -19.05 -8.49
N ALA A 210 -0.77 -19.57 -7.97
CA ALA A 210 -0.64 -20.02 -6.60
C ALA A 210 -0.87 -18.87 -5.62
N HIS A 211 -0.24 -17.72 -5.86
CA HIS A 211 -0.42 -16.52 -5.06
C HIS A 211 -1.89 -16.07 -4.97
N ILE A 212 -2.54 -15.91 -6.10
CA ILE A 212 -3.94 -15.42 -6.16
C ILE A 212 -4.91 -16.44 -5.57
N ARG A 213 -4.74 -17.75 -5.82
CA ARG A 213 -5.57 -18.81 -5.23
C ARG A 213 -5.49 -18.84 -3.70
N ASN A 214 -4.39 -18.38 -3.12
CA ASN A 214 -4.21 -18.27 -1.67
C ASN A 214 -4.70 -16.94 -1.08
N GLY A 215 -5.39 -16.12 -1.88
CA GLY A 215 -6.01 -14.86 -1.46
C GLY A 215 -5.06 -13.67 -1.48
N GLY A 216 -3.88 -13.82 -2.09
CA GLY A 216 -2.93 -12.71 -2.27
C GLY A 216 -3.50 -11.60 -3.16
N GLU A 217 -3.09 -10.39 -2.89
CA GLU A 217 -3.32 -9.24 -3.77
C GLU A 217 -2.32 -9.30 -4.94
N VAL A 218 -2.44 -8.41 -5.93
CA VAL A 218 -1.39 -8.29 -6.95
C VAL A 218 -0.03 -8.12 -6.24
N PRO A 219 0.94 -9.01 -6.49
CA PRO A 219 2.23 -8.96 -5.79
C PRO A 219 2.95 -7.65 -6.09
N ALA A 220 3.76 -7.20 -5.15
CA ALA A 220 4.59 -6.02 -5.36
C ALA A 220 5.66 -6.31 -6.41
N MET A 221 6.25 -7.50 -6.34
CA MET A 221 7.26 -7.95 -7.27
C MET A 221 7.25 -9.48 -7.36
N LEU A 222 7.41 -9.99 -8.56
CA LEU A 222 7.61 -11.40 -8.81
C LEU A 222 8.71 -11.54 -9.87
N LEU A 223 9.84 -12.07 -9.48
CA LEU A 223 11.02 -12.21 -10.35
C LEU A 223 11.31 -13.67 -10.61
N ILE A 224 11.79 -13.96 -11.80
CA ILE A 224 12.22 -15.30 -12.21
C ILE A 224 13.44 -15.19 -13.15
N GLY A 225 14.36 -16.11 -13.01
CA GLY A 225 15.47 -16.30 -13.92
C GLY A 225 15.86 -17.76 -13.99
N ILE A 226 16.13 -18.26 -15.20
CA ILE A 226 16.54 -19.64 -15.46
C ILE A 226 17.86 -19.67 -16.20
N GLY A 227 18.74 -20.61 -15.87
CA GLY A 227 19.97 -20.83 -16.60
C GLY A 227 21.05 -21.63 -15.87
N GLU A 228 22.19 -21.87 -16.51
CA GLU A 228 23.37 -22.47 -15.87
C GLU A 228 23.92 -21.59 -14.74
N ALA A 229 23.80 -20.26 -14.88
CA ALA A 229 24.20 -19.28 -13.89
C ALA A 229 23.22 -18.09 -13.98
N PRO A 230 21.96 -18.26 -13.57
CA PRO A 230 21.00 -17.17 -13.59
C PRO A 230 21.49 -16.08 -12.64
N ASN A 231 21.55 -14.86 -13.14
CA ASN A 231 21.87 -13.73 -12.29
C ASN A 231 20.58 -13.00 -11.91
N GLN A 232 20.60 -12.31 -10.79
CA GLN A 232 19.47 -11.56 -10.28
C GLN A 232 19.03 -10.38 -11.17
N THR A 233 19.65 -10.16 -12.30
CA THR A 233 19.31 -9.08 -13.23
C THR A 233 18.19 -9.45 -14.21
N HIS A 234 17.75 -10.70 -14.24
CA HIS A 234 16.58 -11.10 -15.00
C HIS A 234 15.33 -10.81 -14.17
N LEU A 235 14.73 -9.66 -14.42
CA LEU A 235 13.58 -9.20 -13.66
C LEU A 235 12.23 -9.59 -14.29
N LEU A 236 12.24 -10.07 -15.53
CA LEU A 236 11.04 -10.38 -16.28
C LEU A 236 11.13 -11.78 -16.88
N PRO A 237 10.02 -12.55 -16.85
CA PRO A 237 9.97 -13.85 -17.51
C PRO A 237 10.17 -13.69 -19.02
N THR A 238 10.86 -14.63 -19.61
CA THR A 238 11.13 -14.72 -21.05
C THR A 238 10.54 -16.01 -21.63
N MET A 239 10.66 -16.18 -22.94
CA MET A 239 10.30 -17.45 -23.62
C MET A 239 11.43 -18.50 -23.55
N ARG A 240 12.46 -18.30 -22.74
CA ARG A 240 13.49 -19.30 -22.50
C ARG A 240 12.89 -20.54 -21.86
N GLU A 241 13.20 -21.70 -22.42
CA GLU A 241 12.81 -22.99 -21.88
C GLU A 241 13.80 -23.48 -20.83
N LEU A 242 13.28 -24.08 -19.77
CA LEU A 242 14.01 -24.77 -18.72
C LEU A 242 14.70 -26.01 -19.34
N LYS A 243 16.00 -26.18 -19.10
CA LYS A 243 16.77 -27.34 -19.50
C LYS A 243 17.15 -28.17 -18.28
N PRO A 244 17.45 -29.47 -18.48
CA PRO A 244 18.07 -30.25 -17.41
C PRO A 244 19.36 -29.58 -16.92
N SER A 245 19.54 -29.48 -15.62
CA SER A 245 20.65 -28.80 -14.93
C SER A 245 20.65 -27.27 -14.97
N ASP A 246 19.62 -26.63 -15.52
CA ASP A 246 19.43 -25.20 -15.25
C ASP A 246 19.09 -24.98 -13.77
N ILE A 247 19.52 -23.87 -13.26
CA ILE A 247 19.07 -23.34 -11.95
C ILE A 247 17.92 -22.38 -12.22
N LEU A 248 16.85 -22.51 -11.47
CA LEU A 248 15.77 -21.54 -11.41
C LEU A 248 15.93 -20.71 -10.16
N ILE A 249 16.00 -19.39 -10.31
CA ILE A 249 15.94 -18.45 -9.19
C ILE A 249 14.61 -17.69 -9.29
N CYS A 250 13.90 -17.59 -8.19
CA CYS A 250 12.73 -16.71 -8.08
C CYS A 250 12.80 -15.88 -6.81
N GLU A 251 12.28 -14.66 -6.90
CA GLU A 251 12.03 -13.79 -5.77
C GLU A 251 10.57 -13.36 -5.82
N SER A 252 9.86 -13.60 -4.73
CA SER A 252 8.45 -13.28 -4.61
C SER A 252 8.22 -12.28 -3.49
N GLU A 253 7.87 -11.04 -3.84
CA GLU A 253 7.35 -10.05 -2.91
C GLU A 253 5.83 -10.02 -2.98
N VAL A 254 5.22 -10.82 -2.14
CA VAL A 254 3.77 -11.05 -2.11
C VAL A 254 3.08 -10.09 -1.16
N LYS A 255 1.77 -9.96 -1.33
CA LYS A 255 0.97 -9.03 -0.54
C LYS A 255 -0.38 -9.62 -0.14
N TYR A 256 -0.76 -9.43 1.12
CA TYR A 256 -2.06 -9.78 1.67
C TYR A 256 -2.53 -8.69 2.63
N GLY A 257 -3.72 -8.16 2.43
CA GLY A 257 -4.27 -7.09 3.28
C GLY A 257 -3.41 -5.82 3.34
N GLY A 258 -2.56 -5.57 2.32
CA GLY A 258 -1.59 -4.47 2.28
C GLY A 258 -0.27 -4.75 2.99
N TYR A 259 -0.10 -5.92 3.59
CA TYR A 259 1.14 -6.37 4.24
C TYR A 259 1.91 -7.30 3.33
N MET A 260 3.21 -7.20 3.40
CA MET A 260 4.11 -7.89 2.47
C MET A 260 4.91 -8.97 3.19
N ALA A 261 5.24 -10.01 2.43
CA ALA A 261 6.25 -10.99 2.75
C ALA A 261 7.10 -11.26 1.52
N GLN A 262 8.30 -11.75 1.73
CA GLN A 262 9.25 -12.06 0.67
C GLN A 262 9.82 -13.46 0.85
N SER A 263 9.98 -14.17 -0.25
CA SER A 263 10.74 -15.42 -0.32
C SER A 263 11.66 -15.37 -1.53
N ILE A 264 12.83 -15.97 -1.39
CA ILE A 264 13.80 -16.16 -2.47
C ILE A 264 14.16 -17.63 -2.50
N GLU A 265 13.97 -18.26 -3.65
CA GLU A 265 14.25 -19.67 -3.87
C GLU A 265 15.27 -19.83 -5.01
N ALA A 266 16.15 -20.84 -4.85
CA ALA A 266 17.03 -21.31 -5.90
C ALA A 266 16.89 -22.83 -6.00
N ILE A 267 16.47 -23.34 -7.14
CA ILE A 267 16.10 -24.74 -7.38
C ILE A 267 16.91 -25.28 -8.53
#